data_aa0fae13060741897eb45e9c3a905235
#
_entry.id   aa0fae13060741897eb45e9c3a905235
#
_cell.length_a   1.000
_cell.length_b   1.000
_cell.length_c   1.000
_cell.angle_alpha   90.00
_cell.angle_beta   90.00
_cell.angle_gamma   90.00
#
_symmetry.space_group_name_H-M   'P 1'
#
loop_
_entity.id
_entity.type
_entity.pdbx_description
1 polymer ?
#
loop_
_entity_poly.entity_id
_entity_poly.type
_entity_poly.pdbx_seq_one_letter_code
_entity_poly.pdbx_strand_id
1 'polypeptide(L)'
;VLQAQSQGKVGLLRYDTVRAGVASTRARIAALRAEGVRLAVADAIDNDDLRVLAEACAELPLLTAGSGLALGLPALYARQGWLTRDERAAALAAVGGAAAVLSGSCSVATNAQVARWQAAGRPLRTIDPRALARGEPVVADALQWASEYIGRGPVLIAATAAPEQLRAVQAELGAGRAGELVEHALAQIAQALVSTGVHRLVVAGGET
;
A
#
# COMPACT_ATOMS: atom_id res chain seq x y z
N VAL A 1 -21.10 -5.05 1.55
CA VAL A 1 -20.01 -4.72 2.50
C VAL A 1 -20.15 -3.24 2.91
N LEU A 2 -19.97 -2.25 2.00
CA LEU A 2 -20.00 -0.82 2.37
C LEU A 2 -21.35 -0.39 3.00
N GLN A 3 -22.48 -0.91 2.50
CA GLN A 3 -23.80 -0.62 3.09
C GLN A 3 -23.90 -1.04 4.56
N ALA A 4 -23.29 -2.15 4.93
CA ALA A 4 -23.29 -2.62 6.33
C ALA A 4 -22.41 -1.77 7.27
N GLN A 5 -21.52 -0.95 6.70
CA GLN A 5 -20.59 -0.06 7.42
C GLN A 5 -21.01 1.41 7.35
N SER A 6 -22.15 1.70 6.72
CA SER A 6 -22.61 3.07 6.46
C SER A 6 -24.00 3.30 7.01
N GLN A 7 -24.24 4.45 7.64
CA GLN A 7 -25.56 4.82 8.15
C GLN A 7 -26.52 5.26 7.05
N GLY A 8 -25.99 5.79 5.93
CA GLY A 8 -26.78 6.24 4.78
C GLY A 8 -26.91 5.17 3.70
N LYS A 9 -27.82 5.41 2.76
CA LYS A 9 -27.98 4.57 1.56
C LYS A 9 -26.71 4.62 0.71
N VAL A 10 -26.19 3.47 0.32
CA VAL A 10 -25.08 3.32 -0.63
C VAL A 10 -25.63 3.04 -2.02
N GLY A 11 -25.24 3.83 -3.00
CA GLY A 11 -25.60 3.68 -4.40
C GLY A 11 -24.62 2.78 -5.16
N LEU A 12 -24.95 2.54 -6.42
CA LEU A 12 -24.13 1.76 -7.34
C LEU A 12 -24.09 2.45 -8.72
N LEU A 13 -22.87 2.64 -9.22
CA LEU A 13 -22.58 2.91 -10.62
C LEU A 13 -22.22 1.58 -11.25
N ARG A 14 -23.20 0.94 -11.87
CA ARG A 14 -23.06 -0.38 -12.47
C ARG A 14 -22.11 -0.34 -13.66
N TYR A 15 -21.47 -1.47 -13.91
CA TYR A 15 -20.55 -1.66 -15.04
C TYR A 15 -21.16 -1.23 -16.39
N ASP A 16 -22.40 -1.63 -16.67
CA ASP A 16 -23.11 -1.25 -17.91
C ASP A 16 -23.26 0.27 -18.06
N THR A 17 -23.51 0.97 -16.96
CA THR A 17 -23.60 2.44 -16.92
C THR A 17 -22.25 3.09 -17.23
N VAL A 18 -21.17 2.56 -16.66
CA VAL A 18 -19.80 3.07 -16.87
C VAL A 18 -19.38 2.81 -18.33
N ARG A 19 -19.63 1.61 -18.84
CA ARG A 19 -19.33 1.23 -20.24
C ARG A 19 -20.11 2.05 -21.27
N ALA A 20 -21.28 2.56 -20.92
CA ALA A 20 -22.03 3.49 -21.77
C ALA A 20 -21.39 4.89 -21.86
N GLY A 21 -20.33 5.15 -21.10
CA GLY A 21 -19.47 6.33 -21.20
C GLY A 21 -19.77 7.45 -20.20
N VAL A 22 -19.02 8.53 -20.35
CA VAL A 22 -19.00 9.66 -19.41
C VAL A 22 -20.36 10.28 -19.17
N ALA A 23 -21.13 10.52 -20.23
CA ALA A 23 -22.46 11.14 -20.13
C ALA A 23 -23.45 10.28 -19.32
N SER A 24 -23.47 8.96 -19.57
CA SER A 24 -24.30 8.01 -18.84
C SER A 24 -23.91 7.96 -17.35
N THR A 25 -22.60 7.90 -17.08
CA THR A 25 -22.07 7.87 -15.73
C THR A 25 -22.41 9.15 -14.96
N ARG A 26 -22.25 10.33 -15.56
CA ARG A 26 -22.63 11.62 -14.96
C ARG A 26 -24.15 11.69 -14.67
N ALA A 27 -24.97 11.25 -15.61
CA ALA A 27 -26.42 11.21 -15.42
C ALA A 27 -26.81 10.33 -14.22
N ARG A 28 -26.17 9.16 -14.09
CA ARG A 28 -26.43 8.28 -12.93
C ARG A 28 -25.92 8.88 -11.61
N ILE A 29 -24.76 9.54 -11.60
CA ILE A 29 -24.27 10.27 -10.43
C ILE A 29 -25.28 11.35 -10.01
N ALA A 30 -25.79 12.12 -10.96
CA ALA A 30 -26.79 13.15 -10.68
C ALA A 30 -28.10 12.57 -10.12
N ALA A 31 -28.58 11.46 -10.69
CA ALA A 31 -29.76 10.75 -10.18
C ALA A 31 -29.56 10.25 -8.74
N LEU A 32 -28.41 9.61 -8.44
CA LEU A 32 -28.09 9.16 -7.09
C LEU A 32 -28.03 10.33 -6.08
N ARG A 33 -27.48 11.45 -6.48
CA ARG A 33 -27.46 12.67 -5.63
C ARG A 33 -28.86 13.19 -5.37
N ALA A 34 -29.73 13.20 -6.38
CA ALA A 34 -31.13 13.59 -6.23
C ALA A 34 -31.92 12.63 -5.32
N GLU A 35 -31.56 11.35 -5.31
CA GLU A 35 -32.08 10.34 -4.39
C GLU A 35 -31.53 10.48 -2.94
N GLY A 36 -30.67 11.46 -2.67
CA GLY A 36 -30.04 11.67 -1.36
C GLY A 36 -28.88 10.70 -1.06
N VAL A 37 -28.41 9.95 -2.05
CA VAL A 37 -27.28 9.03 -1.92
C VAL A 37 -25.96 9.83 -1.87
N ARG A 38 -25.18 9.62 -0.82
CA ARG A 38 -23.90 10.31 -0.62
C ARG A 38 -22.67 9.44 -0.90
N LEU A 39 -22.84 8.14 -0.85
CA LEU A 39 -21.78 7.16 -1.13
C LEU A 39 -22.26 6.25 -2.24
N ALA A 40 -21.41 6.02 -3.25
CA ALA A 40 -21.69 5.07 -4.30
C ALA A 40 -20.41 4.25 -4.60
N VAL A 41 -20.59 2.95 -4.81
CA VAL A 41 -19.57 2.07 -5.37
C VAL A 41 -19.64 2.18 -6.87
N ALA A 42 -18.51 2.26 -7.55
CA ALA A 42 -18.41 2.26 -9.00
C ALA A 42 -17.67 1.01 -9.48
N ASP A 43 -18.26 0.32 -10.44
CA ASP A 43 -17.65 -0.84 -11.07
C ASP A 43 -16.67 -0.39 -12.16
N ALA A 44 -15.51 -1.08 -12.22
CA ALA A 44 -14.52 -0.95 -13.29
C ALA A 44 -13.83 -2.30 -13.50
N ILE A 45 -13.60 -2.67 -14.74
CA ILE A 45 -12.95 -3.94 -15.12
C ILE A 45 -11.62 -3.67 -15.84
N ASP A 46 -11.52 -2.58 -16.57
CA ASP A 46 -10.33 -2.23 -17.33
C ASP A 46 -9.94 -0.75 -17.19
N ASN A 47 -8.82 -0.38 -17.82
CA ASN A 47 -8.29 0.99 -17.74
C ASN A 47 -9.16 2.02 -18.47
N ASP A 48 -9.98 1.60 -19.45
CA ASP A 48 -10.88 2.51 -20.15
C ASP A 48 -12.05 2.90 -19.26
N ASP A 49 -12.55 1.97 -18.44
CA ASP A 49 -13.54 2.27 -17.40
C ASP A 49 -12.99 3.29 -16.38
N LEU A 50 -11.73 3.15 -15.99
CA LEU A 50 -11.08 4.11 -15.08
C LEU A 50 -10.98 5.52 -15.69
N ARG A 51 -10.73 5.62 -17.01
CA ARG A 51 -10.74 6.92 -17.71
C ARG A 51 -12.15 7.55 -17.73
N VAL A 52 -13.18 6.74 -18.00
CA VAL A 52 -14.57 7.19 -17.95
C VAL A 52 -14.93 7.69 -16.56
N LEU A 53 -14.60 6.93 -15.52
CA LEU A 53 -14.87 7.31 -14.13
C LEU A 53 -14.10 8.58 -13.74
N ALA A 54 -12.81 8.70 -14.08
CA ALA A 54 -12.02 9.88 -13.80
C ALA A 54 -12.65 11.14 -14.42
N GLU A 55 -13.10 11.06 -15.68
CA GLU A 55 -13.73 12.17 -16.38
C GLU A 55 -15.14 12.47 -15.85
N ALA A 56 -15.93 11.45 -15.54
CA ALA A 56 -17.26 11.63 -15.00
C ALA A 56 -17.26 12.24 -13.59
N CYS A 57 -16.23 11.94 -12.80
CA CYS A 57 -16.10 12.36 -11.41
C CYS A 57 -15.21 13.61 -11.23
N ALA A 58 -14.68 14.19 -12.30
CA ALA A 58 -13.70 15.30 -12.24
C ALA A 58 -14.15 16.52 -11.43
N GLU A 59 -15.47 16.76 -11.37
CA GLU A 59 -16.04 17.90 -10.66
C GLU A 59 -16.50 17.57 -9.23
N LEU A 60 -16.29 16.34 -8.78
CA LEU A 60 -16.62 15.96 -7.40
C LEU A 60 -15.59 16.55 -6.44
N PRO A 61 -16.02 17.12 -5.30
CA PRO A 61 -15.11 17.74 -4.34
C PRO A 61 -14.23 16.71 -3.61
N LEU A 62 -14.64 15.46 -3.53
CA LEU A 62 -13.89 14.36 -2.92
C LEU A 62 -14.14 13.08 -3.69
N LEU A 63 -13.05 12.37 -3.95
CA LEU A 63 -13.05 11.08 -4.61
C LEU A 63 -12.14 10.11 -3.85
N THR A 64 -12.69 8.97 -3.45
CA THR A 64 -11.92 7.88 -2.81
C THR A 64 -11.88 6.69 -3.74
N ALA A 65 -10.68 6.16 -3.99
CA ALA A 65 -10.51 5.04 -4.90
C ALA A 65 -9.20 4.31 -4.64
N GLY A 66 -9.05 3.12 -5.21
CA GLY A 66 -7.73 2.54 -5.42
C GLY A 66 -6.90 3.39 -6.38
N SER A 67 -5.58 3.22 -6.34
CA SER A 67 -4.62 3.99 -7.15
C SER A 67 -4.88 3.92 -8.67
N GLY A 68 -5.58 2.88 -9.13
CA GLY A 68 -5.92 2.70 -10.54
C GLY A 68 -6.73 3.86 -11.13
N LEU A 69 -7.62 4.51 -10.36
CA LEU A 69 -8.38 5.65 -10.86
C LEU A 69 -7.48 6.82 -11.28
N ALA A 70 -6.33 6.98 -10.62
CA ALA A 70 -5.36 8.01 -10.96
C ALA A 70 -4.77 7.86 -12.38
N LEU A 71 -4.87 6.69 -13.01
CA LEU A 71 -4.46 6.51 -14.41
C LEU A 71 -5.27 7.36 -15.40
N GLY A 72 -6.53 7.67 -15.07
CA GLY A 72 -7.39 8.51 -15.90
C GLY A 72 -7.19 10.01 -15.73
N LEU A 73 -6.67 10.45 -14.58
CA LEU A 73 -6.60 11.86 -14.21
C LEU A 73 -5.55 12.68 -14.99
N PRO A 74 -4.30 12.22 -15.22
CA PRO A 74 -3.29 13.07 -15.85
C PRO A 74 -3.68 13.53 -17.25
N ALA A 75 -4.22 12.65 -18.08
CA ALA A 75 -4.67 13.01 -19.42
C ALA A 75 -5.85 13.99 -19.40
N LEU A 76 -6.76 13.82 -18.45
CA LEU A 76 -7.89 14.74 -18.23
C LEU A 76 -7.39 16.14 -17.84
N TYR A 77 -6.52 16.22 -16.83
CA TYR A 77 -6.00 17.49 -16.31
C TYR A 77 -5.13 18.22 -17.34
N ALA A 78 -4.38 17.47 -18.16
CA ALA A 78 -3.62 18.05 -19.26
C ALA A 78 -4.56 18.68 -20.33
N ARG A 79 -5.65 18.00 -20.71
CA ARG A 79 -6.66 18.55 -21.64
C ARG A 79 -7.36 19.79 -21.09
N GLN A 80 -7.52 19.87 -19.76
CA GLN A 80 -8.12 21.03 -19.08
C GLN A 80 -7.13 22.16 -18.79
N GLY A 81 -5.86 21.96 -19.12
CA GLY A 81 -4.81 22.95 -18.85
C GLY A 81 -4.41 23.06 -17.37
N TRP A 82 -4.84 22.13 -16.52
CA TRP A 82 -4.53 22.12 -15.09
C TRP A 82 -3.19 21.45 -14.78
N LEU A 83 -2.66 20.66 -15.71
CA LEU A 83 -1.41 19.93 -15.59
C LEU A 83 -0.55 20.15 -16.80
N THR A 84 0.69 20.59 -16.57
CA THR A 84 1.75 20.58 -17.58
C THR A 84 2.60 19.33 -17.40
N ARG A 85 2.86 18.59 -18.48
CA ARG A 85 3.70 17.39 -18.43
C ARG A 85 5.14 17.79 -18.06
N ASP A 86 5.68 17.19 -17.02
CA ASP A 86 7.09 17.22 -16.67
C ASP A 86 7.68 15.82 -16.85
N GLU A 87 8.60 15.66 -17.80
CA GLU A 87 9.26 14.37 -18.07
C GLU A 87 10.17 13.94 -16.93
N ARG A 88 10.53 14.85 -16.03
CA ARG A 88 11.34 14.58 -14.83
C ARG A 88 10.50 14.24 -13.60
N ALA A 89 9.16 14.26 -13.70
CA ALA A 89 8.28 14.02 -12.56
C ALA A 89 8.50 12.64 -11.89
N ALA A 90 8.97 11.65 -12.65
CA ALA A 90 9.33 10.33 -12.14
C ALA A 90 10.79 10.21 -11.66
N ALA A 91 11.59 11.26 -11.82
CA ALA A 91 12.98 11.23 -11.39
C ALA A 91 13.07 11.56 -9.90
N LEU A 92 13.59 10.62 -9.13
CA LEU A 92 13.92 10.82 -7.73
C LEU A 92 15.32 11.42 -7.62
N ALA A 93 15.51 12.35 -6.69
CA ALA A 93 16.85 12.83 -6.36
C ALA A 93 17.74 11.66 -5.94
N ALA A 94 18.98 11.66 -6.41
CA ALA A 94 19.95 10.67 -5.99
C ALA A 94 20.26 10.86 -4.50
N VAL A 95 19.85 9.91 -3.68
CA VAL A 95 20.12 9.88 -2.25
C VAL A 95 21.23 8.88 -1.99
N GLY A 96 22.39 9.38 -1.56
CA GLY A 96 23.50 8.52 -1.08
C GLY A 96 23.24 7.93 0.30
N GLY A 97 24.26 7.23 0.84
CA GLY A 97 24.21 6.71 2.20
C GLY A 97 23.60 5.31 2.34
N ALA A 98 23.42 4.90 3.58
CA ALA A 98 22.93 3.58 3.92
C ALA A 98 21.49 3.36 3.49
N ALA A 99 21.16 2.11 3.18
CA ALA A 99 19.84 1.70 2.75
C ALA A 99 19.32 0.50 3.54
N ALA A 100 18.02 0.52 3.87
CA ALA A 100 17.35 -0.61 4.48
C ALA A 100 16.00 -0.87 3.83
N VAL A 101 15.59 -2.13 3.86
CA VAL A 101 14.27 -2.59 3.43
C VAL A 101 13.57 -3.20 4.64
N LEU A 102 12.35 -2.78 4.91
CA LEU A 102 11.49 -3.37 5.94
C LEU A 102 10.29 -4.01 5.25
N SER A 103 9.97 -5.24 5.64
CA SER A 103 8.87 -5.99 5.01
C SER A 103 8.00 -6.68 6.05
N GLY A 104 6.76 -6.22 6.20
CA GLY A 104 5.72 -6.91 6.98
C GLY A 104 4.73 -7.68 6.09
N SER A 105 4.75 -7.46 4.77
CA SER A 105 3.83 -8.10 3.83
C SER A 105 4.11 -9.60 3.67
N CYS A 106 3.04 -10.40 3.73
CA CYS A 106 3.08 -11.83 3.44
C CYS A 106 2.45 -12.20 2.07
N SER A 107 2.32 -11.23 1.15
CA SER A 107 1.80 -11.49 -0.19
C SER A 107 2.72 -12.44 -0.98
N VAL A 108 2.15 -13.13 -1.97
CA VAL A 108 2.92 -14.02 -2.85
C VAL A 108 4.09 -13.30 -3.50
N ALA A 109 3.86 -12.07 -3.98
CA ALA A 109 4.90 -11.26 -4.60
C ALA A 109 6.02 -10.90 -3.62
N THR A 110 5.68 -10.49 -2.40
CA THR A 110 6.68 -10.14 -1.37
C THR A 110 7.48 -11.38 -0.94
N ASN A 111 6.84 -12.52 -0.75
CA ASN A 111 7.56 -13.78 -0.47
C ASN A 111 8.58 -14.10 -1.57
N ALA A 112 8.19 -13.97 -2.85
CA ALA A 112 9.11 -14.17 -3.97
C ALA A 112 10.26 -13.15 -3.98
N GLN A 113 10.01 -11.90 -3.64
CA GLN A 113 11.06 -10.85 -3.55
C GLN A 113 12.05 -11.14 -2.42
N VAL A 114 11.56 -11.53 -1.24
CA VAL A 114 12.41 -11.94 -0.10
C VAL A 114 13.25 -13.15 -0.45
N ALA A 115 12.66 -14.16 -1.09
CA ALA A 115 13.39 -15.35 -1.54
C ALA A 115 14.50 -15.00 -2.55
N ARG A 116 14.25 -14.11 -3.51
CA ARG A 116 15.27 -13.61 -4.46
C ARG A 116 16.39 -12.84 -3.75
N TRP A 117 16.05 -12.04 -2.75
CA TRP A 117 17.04 -11.33 -1.91
C TRP A 117 17.97 -12.31 -1.22
N GLN A 118 17.40 -13.33 -0.58
CA GLN A 118 18.15 -14.37 0.12
C GLN A 118 19.01 -15.21 -0.85
N ALA A 119 18.48 -15.60 -2.00
CA ALA A 119 19.19 -16.35 -3.03
C ALA A 119 20.39 -15.55 -3.61
N ALA A 120 20.32 -14.23 -3.58
CA ALA A 120 21.43 -13.34 -3.98
C ALA A 120 22.49 -13.18 -2.87
N GLY A 121 22.41 -13.92 -1.77
CA GLY A 121 23.35 -13.85 -0.64
C GLY A 121 23.35 -12.52 0.11
N ARG A 122 22.29 -11.74 0.00
CA ARG A 122 22.19 -10.43 0.65
C ARG A 122 21.75 -10.55 2.10
N PRO A 123 22.19 -9.64 3.00
CA PRO A 123 21.83 -9.67 4.41
C PRO A 123 20.33 -9.62 4.62
N LEU A 124 19.80 -10.64 5.31
CA LEU A 124 18.38 -10.78 5.68
C LEU A 124 18.29 -11.13 7.16
N ARG A 125 17.47 -10.39 7.90
CA ARG A 125 17.06 -10.72 9.27
C ARG A 125 15.55 -10.94 9.28
N THR A 126 15.12 -12.09 9.80
CA THR A 126 13.69 -12.40 9.97
C THR A 126 13.26 -12.06 11.39
N ILE A 127 12.08 -11.45 11.53
CA ILE A 127 11.39 -11.18 12.79
C ILE A 127 10.37 -12.26 13.04
N ASP A 128 10.41 -12.91 14.22
CA ASP A 128 9.38 -13.85 14.66
C ASP A 128 8.35 -13.14 15.53
N PRO A 129 7.07 -13.07 15.12
CA PRO A 129 6.01 -12.49 15.94
C PRO A 129 5.81 -13.18 17.29
N ARG A 130 6.15 -14.46 17.39
CA ARG A 130 6.08 -15.20 18.66
C ARG A 130 7.11 -14.71 19.67
N ALA A 131 8.33 -14.41 19.20
CA ALA A 131 9.38 -13.84 20.04
C ALA A 131 8.97 -12.46 20.56
N LEU A 132 8.36 -11.63 19.71
CA LEU A 132 7.76 -10.35 20.12
C LEU A 132 6.68 -10.53 21.19
N ALA A 133 5.80 -11.51 21.02
CA ALA A 133 4.71 -11.80 21.98
C ALA A 133 5.25 -12.26 23.35
N ARG A 134 6.41 -12.90 23.37
CA ARG A 134 7.11 -13.30 24.61
C ARG A 134 7.91 -12.16 25.27
N GLY A 135 7.98 -10.99 24.64
CA GLY A 135 8.74 -9.84 25.15
C GLY A 135 10.25 -9.97 24.95
N GLU A 136 10.69 -10.80 23.99
CA GLU A 136 12.11 -10.92 23.66
C GLU A 136 12.64 -9.64 22.99
N PRO A 137 13.94 -9.32 23.10
CA PRO A 137 14.51 -8.06 22.63
C PRO A 137 14.72 -8.01 21.11
N VAL A 138 13.73 -8.48 20.32
CA VAL A 138 13.79 -8.67 18.86
C VAL A 138 14.20 -7.39 18.12
N VAL A 139 13.70 -6.23 18.56
CA VAL A 139 14.03 -4.93 17.97
C VAL A 139 15.50 -4.60 18.18
N ALA A 140 16.00 -4.74 19.41
CA ALA A 140 17.40 -4.48 19.75
C ALA A 140 18.35 -5.41 18.98
N ASP A 141 18.01 -6.71 18.92
CA ASP A 141 18.77 -7.71 18.18
C ASP A 141 18.80 -7.43 16.67
N ALA A 142 17.68 -6.99 16.09
CA ALA A 142 17.61 -6.63 14.69
C ALA A 142 18.45 -5.39 14.37
N LEU A 143 18.45 -4.39 15.24
CA LEU A 143 19.26 -3.18 15.09
C LEU A 143 20.76 -3.46 15.26
N GLN A 144 21.14 -4.27 16.25
CA GLN A 144 22.52 -4.70 16.43
C GLN A 144 23.01 -5.45 15.20
N TRP A 145 22.24 -6.43 14.73
CA TRP A 145 22.55 -7.15 13.50
C TRP A 145 22.65 -6.20 12.29
N ALA A 146 21.72 -5.28 12.10
CA ALA A 146 21.76 -4.34 10.99
C ALA A 146 23.03 -3.49 10.99
N SER A 147 23.52 -3.07 12.15
CA SER A 147 24.73 -2.25 12.28
C SER A 147 25.99 -2.93 11.71
N GLU A 148 26.06 -4.25 11.73
CA GLU A 148 27.18 -5.03 11.21
C GLU A 148 27.24 -5.07 9.66
N TYR A 149 26.08 -4.91 8.99
CA TYR A 149 25.94 -5.11 7.54
C TYR A 149 25.66 -3.83 6.76
N ILE A 150 25.01 -2.85 7.38
CA ILE A 150 24.44 -1.68 6.69
C ILE A 150 25.50 -0.79 6.01
N GLY A 151 26.73 -0.81 6.51
CA GLY A 151 27.87 -0.12 5.90
C GLY A 151 28.42 -0.80 4.64
N ARG A 152 28.05 -2.06 4.40
CA ARG A 152 28.49 -2.87 3.26
C ARG A 152 27.48 -2.95 2.13
N GLY A 153 26.27 -2.53 2.38
CA GLY A 153 25.18 -2.56 1.42
C GLY A 153 23.80 -2.53 2.08
N PRO A 154 22.74 -2.61 1.30
CA PRO A 154 21.39 -2.61 1.83
C PRO A 154 21.10 -3.89 2.63
N VAL A 155 20.38 -3.74 3.75
CA VAL A 155 19.88 -4.83 4.59
C VAL A 155 18.36 -5.00 4.43
N LEU A 156 17.88 -6.22 4.60
CA LEU A 156 16.45 -6.52 4.65
C LEU A 156 16.08 -7.07 6.01
N ILE A 157 15.10 -6.44 6.67
CA ILE A 157 14.47 -6.93 7.90
C ILE A 157 13.02 -7.26 7.57
N ALA A 158 12.62 -8.52 7.74
CA ALA A 158 11.33 -9.01 7.27
C ALA A 158 10.61 -9.82 8.34
N ALA A 159 9.31 -9.55 8.50
CA ALA A 159 8.36 -10.44 9.16
C ALA A 159 7.56 -11.27 8.14
N THR A 160 7.97 -11.21 6.86
CA THR A 160 7.37 -11.95 5.76
C THR A 160 7.49 -13.46 6.02
N ALA A 161 6.38 -14.16 5.94
CA ALA A 161 6.30 -15.59 6.21
C ALA A 161 5.48 -16.30 5.13
N ALA A 162 5.72 -17.60 4.97
CA ALA A 162 4.89 -18.45 4.11
C ALA A 162 3.44 -18.52 4.64
N PRO A 163 2.43 -18.76 3.78
CA PRO A 163 1.02 -18.76 4.18
C PRO A 163 0.70 -19.70 5.34
N GLU A 164 1.34 -20.87 5.41
CA GLU A 164 1.15 -21.84 6.48
C GLU A 164 1.68 -21.32 7.82
N GLN A 165 2.86 -20.72 7.81
CA GLN A 165 3.48 -20.11 8.99
C GLN A 165 2.66 -18.93 9.50
N LEU A 166 2.17 -18.09 8.59
CA LEU A 166 1.30 -16.96 8.92
C LEU A 166 0.03 -17.43 9.61
N ARG A 167 -0.65 -18.46 9.03
CA ARG A 167 -1.85 -19.03 9.64
C ARG A 167 -1.60 -19.62 11.03
N ALA A 168 -0.46 -20.31 11.22
CA ALA A 168 -0.10 -20.86 12.51
C ALA A 168 0.13 -19.77 13.57
N VAL A 169 0.80 -18.69 13.23
CA VAL A 169 1.00 -17.54 14.12
C VAL A 169 -0.33 -16.85 14.44
N GLN A 170 -1.18 -16.66 13.44
CA GLN A 170 -2.51 -16.04 13.63
C GLN A 170 -3.45 -16.91 14.48
N ALA A 171 -3.36 -18.23 14.36
CA ALA A 171 -4.12 -19.15 15.22
C ALA A 171 -3.68 -19.11 16.68
N GLU A 172 -2.38 -18.93 16.92
CA GLU A 172 -1.79 -18.87 18.26
C GLU A 172 -1.98 -17.52 18.96
N LEU A 173 -1.73 -16.43 18.26
CA LEU A 173 -1.69 -15.08 18.84
C LEU A 173 -2.98 -14.25 18.56
N GLY A 174 -3.81 -14.70 17.62
CA GLY A 174 -4.85 -13.88 16.99
C GLY A 174 -4.31 -13.02 15.85
N ALA A 175 -5.09 -12.89 14.78
CA ALA A 175 -4.64 -12.18 13.56
C ALA A 175 -4.30 -10.70 13.83
N GLY A 176 -5.16 -9.97 14.55
CA GLY A 176 -4.94 -8.57 14.90
C GLY A 176 -3.69 -8.38 15.73
N ARG A 177 -3.53 -9.14 16.83
CA ARG A 177 -2.40 -9.00 17.73
C ARG A 177 -1.07 -9.34 17.06
N ALA A 178 -1.02 -10.37 16.22
CA ALA A 178 0.20 -10.71 15.49
C ALA A 178 0.63 -9.57 14.53
N GLY A 179 -0.34 -8.95 13.84
CA GLY A 179 -0.11 -7.79 12.98
C GLY A 179 0.43 -6.59 13.76
N GLU A 180 -0.27 -6.19 14.82
CA GLU A 180 0.12 -5.05 15.68
C GLU A 180 1.53 -5.18 16.26
N LEU A 181 1.93 -6.38 16.70
CA LEU A 181 3.27 -6.63 17.23
C LEU A 181 4.35 -6.41 16.17
N VAL A 182 4.12 -6.93 14.96
CA VAL A 182 5.05 -6.78 13.83
C VAL A 182 5.15 -5.33 13.39
N GLU A 183 4.01 -4.67 13.22
CA GLU A 183 3.90 -3.25 12.82
C GLU A 183 4.66 -2.35 13.79
N HIS A 184 4.41 -2.53 15.08
CA HIS A 184 5.10 -1.77 16.12
C HIS A 184 6.61 -2.01 16.14
N ALA A 185 7.05 -3.26 16.01
CA ALA A 185 8.47 -3.61 15.96
C ALA A 185 9.15 -3.02 14.72
N LEU A 186 8.54 -3.13 13.53
CA LEU A 186 9.08 -2.56 12.30
C LEU A 186 9.13 -1.03 12.34
N ALA A 187 8.12 -0.38 12.94
CA ALA A 187 8.13 1.07 13.13
C ALA A 187 9.28 1.53 14.04
N GLN A 188 9.53 0.84 15.17
CA GLN A 188 10.66 1.14 16.05
C GLN A 188 12.00 0.92 15.34
N ILE A 189 12.14 -0.16 14.57
CA ILE A 189 13.33 -0.43 13.78
C ILE A 189 13.55 0.67 12.73
N ALA A 190 12.49 1.07 12.00
CA ALA A 190 12.55 2.14 11.02
C ALA A 190 13.07 3.45 11.62
N GLN A 191 12.48 3.87 12.74
CA GLN A 191 12.84 5.09 13.45
C GLN A 191 14.32 5.06 13.88
N ALA A 192 14.77 3.95 14.48
CA ALA A 192 16.15 3.80 14.93
C ALA A 192 17.13 3.79 13.76
N LEU A 193 16.84 3.08 12.67
CA LEU A 193 17.68 3.06 11.47
C LEU A 193 17.83 4.44 10.84
N VAL A 194 16.75 5.20 10.70
CA VAL A 194 16.79 6.58 10.19
C VAL A 194 17.62 7.47 11.12
N SER A 195 17.43 7.36 12.44
CA SER A 195 18.20 8.13 13.43
C SER A 195 19.70 7.80 13.41
N THR A 196 20.08 6.61 12.96
CA THR A 196 21.49 6.18 12.85
C THR A 196 22.11 6.38 11.47
N GLY A 197 21.41 7.06 10.54
CA GLY A 197 21.96 7.49 9.25
C GLY A 197 21.54 6.64 8.05
N VAL A 198 20.47 5.89 8.16
CA VAL A 198 19.82 5.30 6.96
C VAL A 198 19.08 6.39 6.22
N HIS A 199 19.50 6.69 5.01
CA HIS A 199 18.91 7.73 4.17
C HIS A 199 17.94 7.17 3.13
N ARG A 200 17.99 5.86 2.85
CA ARG A 200 17.09 5.20 1.89
C ARG A 200 16.37 4.06 2.60
N LEU A 201 15.08 4.25 2.85
CA LEU A 201 14.22 3.26 3.47
C LEU A 201 13.15 2.82 2.47
N VAL A 202 13.05 1.52 2.25
CA VAL A 202 11.95 0.91 1.48
C VAL A 202 11.06 0.15 2.46
N VAL A 203 9.77 0.41 2.42
CA VAL A 203 8.78 -0.25 3.27
C VAL A 203 7.82 -1.04 2.37
N ALA A 204 7.67 -2.33 2.64
CA ALA A 204 6.85 -3.25 1.87
C ALA A 204 5.74 -3.85 2.74
N GLY A 205 4.52 -3.34 2.54
CA GLY A 205 3.30 -3.72 3.25
C GLY A 205 2.38 -2.53 3.44
N GLY A 206 1.08 -2.74 3.33
CA GLY A 206 0.08 -1.69 3.52
C GLY A 206 -0.07 -1.26 4.98
N GLU A 207 0.30 -2.14 5.90
CA GLU A 207 0.21 -1.96 7.36
C GLU A 207 1.61 -1.95 8.03
N THR A 208 2.67 -1.81 7.23
CA THR A 208 4.05 -1.88 7.72
C THR A 208 4.60 -0.52 8.09
#